data_32afcd2c7fce3ea865568b6c809778ee
#
_entry.id   32afcd2c7fce3ea865568b6c809778ee
#
_cell.length_a   1.000
_cell.length_b   1.000
_cell.length_c   1.000
_cell.angle_alpha   90.00
_cell.angle_beta   90.00
_cell.angle_gamma   90.00
#
_symmetry.space_group_name_H-M   'P 1'
#
loop_
_entity.id
_entity.type
_entity.pdbx_description
1 polymer ?
#
loop_
_entity_poly.entity_id
_entity_poly.type
_entity_poly.pdbx_seq_one_letter_code
_entity_poly.pdbx_strand_id
1 'polypeptide(L)'
;MIKFAVTKCAVVATAVAMLSACGGKAMIESDMSHTVAASPASPWLTLENKGDHVISVSGLPSSAKVEVAPDIASGVQAVLRTSLQPKYFTDLIIGCRGLQQNTAVRTPDGEPSVVVMDLTVNCRIVARGIVVSKVYHVSQTAPVLTDPPRLDTIVPRLITGASNQLADQLWADVVGTGVRR
;
A
#
# COMPACT_ATOMS: atom_id res chain seq x y z
N MET A 1 61.32 -59.05 12.44
CA MET A 1 60.39 -58.41 11.44
C MET A 1 59.40 -57.60 12.19
N ILE A 2 59.59 -56.31 12.22
CA ILE A 2 58.74 -55.40 12.96
C ILE A 2 58.02 -54.54 11.91
N LYS A 3 56.68 -54.68 11.84
CA LYS A 3 55.82 -53.86 10.95
C LYS A 3 55.36 -52.62 11.67
N PHE A 4 55.82 -51.46 11.22
CA PHE A 4 55.29 -50.16 11.68
C PHE A 4 53.93 -49.89 11.07
N ALA A 5 52.93 -49.68 11.90
CA ALA A 5 51.64 -49.16 11.52
C ALA A 5 51.66 -47.64 11.56
N VAL A 6 51.46 -47.02 10.42
CA VAL A 6 51.36 -45.56 10.26
C VAL A 6 49.90 -45.14 10.51
N THR A 7 49.66 -44.50 11.64
CA THR A 7 48.36 -43.93 12.00
C THR A 7 48.20 -42.58 11.29
N LYS A 8 47.26 -42.47 10.33
CA LYS A 8 46.89 -41.23 9.68
C LYS A 8 45.99 -40.41 10.63
N CYS A 9 46.49 -39.31 11.14
CA CYS A 9 45.67 -38.29 11.78
C CYS A 9 44.86 -37.53 10.71
N ALA A 10 43.55 -37.71 10.71
CA ALA A 10 42.62 -36.90 9.96
C ALA A 10 42.36 -35.60 10.72
N VAL A 11 42.87 -34.48 10.20
CA VAL A 11 42.54 -33.15 10.67
C VAL A 11 41.17 -32.78 10.11
N VAL A 12 40.17 -32.80 11.00
CA VAL A 12 38.82 -32.28 10.69
C VAL A 12 38.88 -30.76 10.84
N ALA A 13 39.00 -30.06 9.70
CA ALA A 13 38.86 -28.62 9.65
C ALA A 13 37.37 -28.27 9.78
N THR A 14 36.98 -27.87 10.98
CA THR A 14 35.64 -27.29 11.24
C THR A 14 35.59 -25.89 10.63
N ALA A 15 35.04 -25.77 9.42
CA ALA A 15 34.70 -24.48 8.84
C ALA A 15 33.51 -23.88 9.61
N VAL A 16 33.82 -22.96 10.52
CA VAL A 16 32.79 -22.10 11.14
C VAL A 16 32.36 -21.11 10.06
N ALA A 17 31.25 -21.42 9.41
CA ALA A 17 30.57 -20.47 8.54
C ALA A 17 30.01 -19.36 9.41
N MET A 18 30.70 -18.23 9.48
CA MET A 18 30.17 -16.98 10.00
C MET A 18 29.06 -16.54 9.03
N LEU A 19 27.83 -16.89 9.33
CA LEU A 19 26.65 -16.27 8.78
C LEU A 19 26.64 -14.83 9.27
N SER A 20 27.30 -13.94 8.53
CA SER A 20 27.11 -12.51 8.63
C SER A 20 25.65 -12.25 8.32
N ALA A 21 24.82 -12.11 9.35
CA ALA A 21 23.49 -11.57 9.23
C ALA A 21 23.65 -10.10 8.78
N CYS A 22 23.83 -9.88 7.47
CA CYS A 22 23.55 -8.60 6.87
C CYS A 22 22.10 -8.27 7.21
N GLY A 23 21.89 -7.32 8.10
CA GLY A 23 20.59 -6.73 8.39
C GLY A 23 20.06 -5.95 7.17
N GLY A 24 19.88 -6.66 6.06
CA GLY A 24 19.21 -6.14 4.88
C GLY A 24 17.77 -5.84 5.28
N LYS A 25 17.33 -4.60 5.09
CA LYS A 25 15.92 -4.23 5.20
C LYS A 25 15.16 -5.16 4.26
N ALA A 26 14.31 -6.03 4.80
CA ALA A 26 13.52 -6.93 3.99
C ALA A 26 12.58 -6.08 3.12
N MET A 27 12.73 -6.17 1.80
CA MET A 27 11.77 -5.66 0.84
C MET A 27 10.69 -6.73 0.68
N ILE A 28 9.46 -6.35 0.92
CA ILE A 28 8.28 -7.21 0.78
C ILE A 28 7.57 -6.78 -0.51
N GLU A 29 7.39 -7.70 -1.45
CA GLU A 29 6.67 -7.40 -2.69
C GLU A 29 5.16 -7.56 -2.48
N SER A 30 4.39 -6.63 -3.03
CA SER A 30 2.93 -6.60 -3.00
C SER A 30 2.40 -6.26 -4.39
N ASP A 31 1.66 -7.18 -4.99
CA ASP A 31 1.19 -7.07 -6.37
C ASP A 31 -0.29 -6.65 -6.44
N MET A 32 -0.55 -5.53 -7.09
CA MET A 32 -1.88 -5.02 -7.43
C MET A 32 -2.13 -4.98 -8.94
N SER A 33 -1.27 -5.60 -9.76
CA SER A 33 -1.36 -5.57 -11.22
C SER A 33 -2.71 -6.06 -11.74
N HIS A 34 -3.29 -7.08 -11.10
CA HIS A 34 -4.63 -7.58 -11.45
C HIS A 34 -5.73 -6.52 -11.24
N THR A 35 -5.67 -5.78 -10.13
CA THR A 35 -6.63 -4.70 -9.84
C THR A 35 -6.51 -3.58 -10.86
N VAL A 36 -5.27 -3.22 -11.23
CA VAL A 36 -5.01 -2.18 -12.23
C VAL A 36 -5.46 -2.62 -13.62
N ALA A 37 -5.13 -3.85 -14.03
CA ALA A 37 -5.50 -4.39 -15.34
C ALA A 37 -7.01 -4.55 -15.52
N ALA A 38 -7.75 -4.89 -14.44
CA ALA A 38 -9.20 -5.04 -14.46
C ALA A 38 -9.95 -3.70 -14.40
N SER A 39 -9.27 -2.58 -14.12
CA SER A 39 -9.93 -1.30 -13.98
C SER A 39 -10.35 -0.73 -15.35
N PRO A 40 -11.56 -0.18 -15.48
CA PRO A 40 -12.02 0.40 -16.74
C PRO A 40 -11.21 1.65 -17.12
N ALA A 41 -11.06 1.92 -18.41
CA ALA A 41 -10.54 3.19 -18.88
C ALA A 41 -11.48 4.34 -18.46
N SER A 42 -10.93 5.37 -17.84
CA SER A 42 -11.74 6.44 -17.26
C SER A 42 -11.04 7.79 -17.45
N PRO A 43 -11.30 8.46 -18.59
CA PRO A 43 -10.65 9.75 -18.88
C PRO A 43 -11.10 10.86 -17.93
N TRP A 44 -12.22 10.65 -17.24
CA TRP A 44 -12.81 11.58 -16.26
C TRP A 44 -12.10 11.54 -14.88
N LEU A 45 -11.26 10.53 -14.62
CA LEU A 45 -10.53 10.38 -13.37
C LEU A 45 -9.03 10.29 -13.61
N THR A 46 -8.28 11.22 -13.05
CA THR A 46 -6.82 11.21 -13.06
C THR A 46 -6.29 11.33 -11.63
N LEU A 47 -5.27 10.56 -11.33
CA LEU A 47 -4.50 10.67 -10.10
C LEU A 47 -3.03 10.87 -10.47
N GLU A 48 -2.57 12.11 -10.33
CA GLU A 48 -1.18 12.45 -10.60
C GLU A 48 -0.33 12.12 -9.38
N ASN A 49 0.56 11.17 -9.53
CA ASN A 49 1.62 10.91 -8.55
C ASN A 49 2.87 10.41 -9.25
N LYS A 50 4.03 10.77 -8.72
CA LYS A 50 5.30 10.35 -9.28
C LYS A 50 5.65 8.98 -8.70
N GLY A 51 5.14 7.90 -9.34
CA GLY A 51 5.65 6.54 -9.25
C GLY A 51 6.18 6.10 -7.88
N ASP A 52 5.44 6.35 -6.82
CA ASP A 52 5.84 5.93 -5.48
C ASP A 52 5.49 4.45 -5.34
N HIS A 53 6.53 3.62 -5.41
CA HIS A 53 6.39 2.16 -5.34
C HIS A 53 6.64 1.60 -3.94
N VAL A 54 7.17 2.40 -3.01
CA VAL A 54 7.64 1.90 -1.72
C VAL A 54 6.87 2.49 -0.56
N ILE A 55 6.21 1.62 0.20
CA ILE A 55 5.59 1.96 1.47
C ILE A 55 6.55 1.61 2.60
N SER A 56 6.92 2.63 3.39
CA SER A 56 7.66 2.42 4.63
C SER A 56 6.68 2.19 5.77
N VAL A 57 6.82 1.04 6.45
CA VAL A 57 5.98 0.68 7.59
C VAL A 57 6.75 0.93 8.88
N SER A 58 6.26 1.84 9.70
CA SER A 58 6.81 2.17 11.01
C SER A 58 6.16 1.35 12.14
N GLY A 59 6.71 1.43 13.36
CA GLY A 59 6.16 0.74 14.54
C GLY A 59 6.51 -0.75 14.63
N LEU A 60 7.39 -1.26 13.77
CA LEU A 60 7.99 -2.58 13.88
C LEU A 60 9.37 -2.50 14.54
N PRO A 61 9.87 -3.59 15.17
CA PRO A 61 11.23 -3.63 15.73
C PRO A 61 12.32 -3.35 14.70
N SER A 62 12.08 -3.73 13.44
CA SER A 62 12.89 -3.34 12.27
C SER A 62 11.98 -2.67 11.24
N SER A 63 12.43 -1.53 10.67
CA SER A 63 11.65 -0.86 9.62
C SER A 63 11.47 -1.79 8.42
N ALA A 64 10.21 -2.06 8.07
CA ALA A 64 9.86 -2.83 6.89
C ALA A 64 9.55 -1.90 5.72
N LYS A 65 9.85 -2.35 4.51
CA LYS A 65 9.47 -1.69 3.26
C LYS A 65 8.67 -2.65 2.42
N VAL A 66 7.55 -2.17 1.91
CA VAL A 66 6.69 -2.93 0.99
C VAL A 66 6.76 -2.25 -0.36
N GLU A 67 7.20 -2.99 -1.37
CA GLU A 67 7.17 -2.56 -2.76
C GLU A 67 5.82 -2.92 -3.37
N VAL A 68 5.14 -1.94 -3.94
CA VAL A 68 3.81 -2.10 -4.55
C VAL A 68 3.94 -2.00 -6.06
N ALA A 69 3.51 -3.04 -6.78
CA ALA A 69 3.47 -3.05 -8.22
C ALA A 69 2.02 -2.88 -8.74
N PRO A 70 1.75 -2.04 -9.75
CA PRO A 70 2.72 -1.19 -10.48
C PRO A 70 3.17 0.04 -9.68
N ASP A 71 2.35 0.71 -8.92
CA ASP A 71 2.60 1.80 -7.98
C ASP A 71 1.35 2.11 -7.16
N ILE A 72 1.50 2.85 -6.06
CA ILE A 72 0.39 3.11 -5.11
C ILE A 72 -0.72 3.94 -5.77
N ALA A 73 -0.36 4.96 -6.55
CA ALA A 73 -1.34 5.84 -7.20
C ALA A 73 -2.16 5.08 -8.25
N SER A 74 -1.52 4.21 -9.03
CA SER A 74 -2.19 3.33 -9.99
C SER A 74 -3.16 2.38 -9.29
N GLY A 75 -2.77 1.80 -8.15
CA GLY A 75 -3.65 0.97 -7.34
C GLY A 75 -4.87 1.72 -6.81
N VAL A 76 -4.66 2.89 -6.21
CA VAL A 76 -5.73 3.78 -5.74
C VAL A 76 -6.66 4.19 -6.90
N GLN A 77 -6.09 4.64 -8.01
CA GLN A 77 -6.85 5.07 -9.19
C GLN A 77 -7.70 3.93 -9.76
N ALA A 78 -7.18 2.71 -9.80
CA ALA A 78 -7.91 1.54 -10.28
C ALA A 78 -9.15 1.23 -9.42
N VAL A 79 -9.00 1.28 -8.10
CA VAL A 79 -10.12 1.08 -7.17
C VAL A 79 -11.15 2.20 -7.32
N LEU A 80 -10.71 3.47 -7.41
CA LEU A 80 -11.62 4.60 -7.62
C LEU A 80 -12.41 4.47 -8.93
N ARG A 81 -11.79 4.03 -10.02
CA ARG A 81 -12.47 3.79 -11.32
C ARG A 81 -13.54 2.72 -11.23
N THR A 82 -13.32 1.70 -10.41
CA THR A 82 -14.26 0.61 -10.22
C THR A 82 -15.42 1.02 -9.30
N SER A 83 -15.12 1.80 -8.24
CA SER A 83 -16.09 2.19 -7.22
C SER A 83 -16.95 3.39 -7.64
N LEU A 84 -16.37 4.34 -8.38
CA LEU A 84 -17.10 5.49 -8.89
C LEU A 84 -17.80 5.15 -10.21
N GLN A 85 -19.09 5.34 -10.28
CA GLN A 85 -19.89 5.10 -11.49
C GLN A 85 -20.53 6.39 -12.01
N PRO A 86 -19.86 7.13 -12.92
CA PRO A 86 -20.30 8.45 -13.36
C PRO A 86 -21.50 8.43 -14.34
N LYS A 87 -22.26 7.35 -14.46
CA LYS A 87 -23.32 7.14 -15.45
C LYS A 87 -24.33 8.30 -15.60
N TYR A 88 -24.43 9.13 -14.57
CA TYR A 88 -25.40 10.23 -14.51
C TYR A 88 -24.76 11.61 -14.68
N PHE A 89 -23.47 11.66 -14.98
CA PHE A 89 -22.73 12.93 -15.12
C PHE A 89 -21.99 12.94 -16.45
N THR A 90 -22.38 13.85 -17.34
CA THR A 90 -21.77 14.00 -18.66
C THR A 90 -20.48 14.84 -18.63
N ASP A 91 -20.33 15.67 -17.61
CA ASP A 91 -19.22 16.64 -17.45
C ASP A 91 -18.36 16.39 -16.22
N LEU A 92 -18.42 15.17 -15.65
CA LEU A 92 -17.63 14.81 -14.49
C LEU A 92 -16.14 14.72 -14.84
N ILE A 93 -15.33 15.51 -14.13
CA ILE A 93 -13.88 15.42 -14.15
C ILE A 93 -13.39 15.44 -12.71
N ILE A 94 -12.62 14.44 -12.33
CA ILE A 94 -11.96 14.35 -11.04
C ILE A 94 -10.45 14.28 -11.30
N GLY A 95 -9.72 15.31 -10.89
CA GLY A 95 -8.26 15.37 -10.94
C GLY A 95 -7.70 15.39 -9.52
N CYS A 96 -6.98 14.36 -9.14
CA CYS A 96 -6.33 14.26 -7.84
C CYS A 96 -4.82 14.33 -7.96
N ARG A 97 -4.15 14.95 -6.97
CA ARG A 97 -2.69 15.10 -6.94
C ARG A 97 -2.15 15.11 -5.51
N GLY A 98 -0.84 14.90 -5.39
CA GLY A 98 -0.17 14.96 -4.09
C GLY A 98 -0.63 13.86 -3.14
N LEU A 99 -0.82 12.64 -3.65
CA LEU A 99 -1.10 11.49 -2.82
C LEU A 99 0.06 11.26 -1.85
N GLN A 100 -0.25 11.29 -0.58
CA GLN A 100 0.66 10.97 0.52
C GLN A 100 0.11 9.78 1.27
N GLN A 101 0.98 8.88 1.66
CA GLN A 101 0.62 7.74 2.48
C GLN A 101 1.49 7.68 3.72
N ASN A 102 0.93 7.25 4.84
CA ASN A 102 1.66 6.93 6.05
C ASN A 102 1.14 5.59 6.59
N THR A 103 2.04 4.65 6.84
CA THR A 103 1.65 3.32 7.32
C THR A 103 2.44 2.98 8.58
N ALA A 104 1.72 2.55 9.61
CA ALA A 104 2.31 2.21 10.90
C ALA A 104 1.62 1.00 11.53
N VAL A 105 2.41 0.19 12.23
CA VAL A 105 1.87 -0.79 13.17
C VAL A 105 1.66 -0.09 14.50
N ARG A 106 0.46 -0.22 15.05
CA ARG A 106 0.10 0.31 16.38
C ARG A 106 -0.38 -0.83 17.26
N THR A 107 0.04 -0.79 18.50
CA THR A 107 -0.43 -1.72 19.53
C THR A 107 -1.11 -0.89 20.62
N PRO A 108 -2.44 -0.74 20.58
CA PRO A 108 -3.18 -0.07 21.64
C PRO A 108 -3.07 -0.88 22.93
N ASP A 109 -3.11 -0.20 24.07
CA ASP A 109 -3.02 -0.87 25.37
C ASP A 109 -4.14 -1.89 25.56
N GLY A 110 -3.76 -3.16 25.75
CA GLY A 110 -4.69 -4.27 25.97
C GLY A 110 -5.42 -4.80 24.72
N GLU A 111 -5.08 -4.30 23.54
CA GLU A 111 -5.68 -4.73 22.26
C GLU A 111 -4.63 -5.40 21.35
N PRO A 112 -5.09 -6.22 20.39
CA PRO A 112 -4.18 -6.77 19.38
C PRO A 112 -3.60 -5.66 18.48
N SER A 113 -2.37 -5.88 18.04
CA SER A 113 -1.70 -4.96 17.11
C SER A 113 -2.49 -4.81 15.81
N VAL A 114 -2.50 -3.59 15.28
CA VAL A 114 -3.14 -3.25 14.01
C VAL A 114 -2.15 -2.53 13.09
N VAL A 115 -2.28 -2.75 11.79
CA VAL A 115 -1.63 -1.91 10.78
C VAL A 115 -2.61 -0.82 10.41
N VAL A 116 -2.17 0.43 10.52
CA VAL A 116 -2.96 1.62 10.14
C VAL A 116 -2.32 2.23 8.90
N MET A 117 -3.13 2.55 7.90
CA MET A 117 -2.73 3.30 6.72
C MET A 117 -3.56 4.56 6.61
N ASP A 118 -2.88 5.70 6.62
CA ASP A 118 -3.47 7.01 6.39
C ASP A 118 -3.14 7.47 4.97
N LEU A 119 -4.14 7.85 4.17
CA LEU A 119 -3.96 8.46 2.86
C LEU A 119 -4.47 9.89 2.90
N THR A 120 -3.70 10.78 2.29
CA THR A 120 -4.07 12.19 2.07
C THR A 120 -3.90 12.52 0.61
N VAL A 121 -4.90 13.15 -0.01
CA VAL A 121 -4.86 13.54 -1.42
C VAL A 121 -5.65 14.81 -1.65
N ASN A 122 -5.17 15.67 -2.53
CA ASN A 122 -5.87 16.88 -2.96
C ASN A 122 -6.59 16.61 -4.27
N CYS A 123 -7.93 16.70 -4.27
CA CYS A 123 -8.73 16.48 -5.47
C CYS A 123 -9.51 17.72 -5.86
N ARG A 124 -9.61 17.94 -7.18
CA ARG A 124 -10.46 18.92 -7.84
C ARG A 124 -11.55 18.16 -8.58
N ILE A 125 -12.79 18.42 -8.22
CA ILE A 125 -13.98 17.85 -8.85
C ILE A 125 -14.64 18.93 -9.70
N VAL A 126 -14.95 18.61 -10.94
CA VAL A 126 -15.80 19.43 -11.82
C VAL A 126 -17.02 18.60 -12.16
N ALA A 127 -18.19 19.08 -11.82
CA ALA A 127 -19.46 18.43 -12.14
C ALA A 127 -20.56 19.49 -12.25
N ARG A 128 -21.40 19.40 -13.28
CA ARG A 128 -22.52 20.33 -13.52
C ARG A 128 -22.10 21.82 -13.53
N GLY A 129 -20.92 22.10 -14.06
CA GLY A 129 -20.35 23.44 -14.07
C GLY A 129 -19.85 23.96 -12.71
N ILE A 130 -19.95 23.16 -11.66
CA ILE A 130 -19.45 23.49 -10.32
C ILE A 130 -18.07 22.88 -10.12
N VAL A 131 -17.17 23.66 -9.50
CA VAL A 131 -15.82 23.23 -9.17
C VAL A 131 -15.68 23.15 -7.65
N VAL A 132 -15.27 21.98 -7.17
CA VAL A 132 -14.93 21.74 -5.77
C VAL A 132 -13.47 21.33 -5.69
N SER A 133 -12.69 21.99 -4.81
CA SER A 133 -11.31 21.59 -4.53
C SER A 133 -11.17 21.34 -3.04
N LYS A 134 -10.69 20.16 -2.66
CA LYS A 134 -10.65 19.71 -1.27
C LYS A 134 -9.51 18.74 -1.03
N VAL A 135 -8.94 18.76 0.16
CA VAL A 135 -8.03 17.73 0.67
C VAL A 135 -8.86 16.65 1.34
N TYR A 136 -8.67 15.42 0.91
CA TYR A 136 -9.30 14.25 1.49
C TYR A 136 -8.32 13.52 2.38
N HIS A 137 -8.82 13.08 3.53
CA HIS A 137 -8.07 12.26 4.48
C HIS A 137 -8.87 11.00 4.75
N VAL A 138 -8.26 9.86 4.56
CA VAL A 138 -8.86 8.56 4.85
C VAL A 138 -7.88 7.73 5.67
N SER A 139 -8.42 6.92 6.58
CA SER A 139 -7.64 6.03 7.43
C SER A 139 -8.25 4.64 7.41
N GLN A 140 -7.42 3.63 7.21
CA GLN A 140 -7.82 2.24 7.24
C GLN A 140 -6.97 1.44 8.20
N THR A 141 -7.60 0.46 8.83
CA THR A 141 -6.93 -0.42 9.78
C THR A 141 -7.12 -1.89 9.40
N ALA A 142 -6.10 -2.70 9.66
CA ALA A 142 -6.18 -4.14 9.53
C ALA A 142 -5.53 -4.82 10.74
N PRO A 143 -6.12 -5.88 11.31
CA PRO A 143 -5.54 -6.58 12.43
C PRO A 143 -4.27 -7.32 12.02
N VAL A 144 -3.28 -7.35 12.91
CA VAL A 144 -2.10 -8.19 12.79
C VAL A 144 -2.43 -9.56 13.36
N LEU A 145 -2.54 -10.57 12.49
CA LEU A 145 -2.92 -11.93 12.88
C LEU A 145 -1.70 -12.87 13.05
N THR A 146 -0.53 -12.44 12.60
CA THR A 146 0.71 -13.23 12.63
C THR A 146 1.88 -12.39 13.08
N ASP A 147 2.88 -12.99 13.71
CA ASP A 147 4.16 -12.37 14.02
C ASP A 147 5.28 -13.11 13.27
N PRO A 148 5.99 -12.48 12.34
CA PRO A 148 5.83 -11.11 11.86
C PRO A 148 4.54 -10.90 11.03
N PRO A 149 4.05 -9.64 10.92
CA PRO A 149 2.84 -9.34 10.15
C PRO A 149 3.03 -9.61 8.65
N ARG A 150 2.02 -10.22 8.03
CA ARG A 150 1.98 -10.49 6.59
C ARG A 150 1.65 -9.22 5.80
N LEU A 151 2.63 -8.31 5.69
CA LEU A 151 2.44 -7.02 5.04
C LEU A 151 2.15 -7.15 3.52
N ASP A 152 2.61 -8.22 2.89
CA ASP A 152 2.31 -8.60 1.50
C ASP A 152 0.80 -8.69 1.22
N THR A 153 0.04 -9.17 2.20
CA THR A 153 -1.41 -9.33 2.09
C THR A 153 -2.19 -8.20 2.76
N ILE A 154 -1.64 -7.59 3.80
CA ILE A 154 -2.30 -6.51 4.55
C ILE A 154 -2.30 -5.22 3.73
N VAL A 155 -1.18 -4.83 3.12
CA VAL A 155 -1.04 -3.55 2.40
C VAL A 155 -2.03 -3.41 1.23
N PRO A 156 -2.22 -4.39 0.33
CA PRO A 156 -3.22 -4.27 -0.74
C PRO A 156 -4.65 -4.08 -0.21
N ARG A 157 -4.99 -4.75 0.89
CA ARG A 157 -6.30 -4.60 1.53
C ARG A 157 -6.49 -3.19 2.10
N LEU A 158 -5.46 -2.64 2.72
CA LEU A 158 -5.50 -1.27 3.24
C LEU A 158 -5.62 -0.25 2.11
N ILE A 159 -4.86 -0.40 1.01
CA ILE A 159 -4.98 0.45 -0.17
C ILE A 159 -6.41 0.37 -0.72
N THR A 160 -6.96 -0.83 -0.89
CA THR A 160 -8.32 -1.02 -1.40
C THR A 160 -9.36 -0.40 -0.47
N GLY A 161 -9.27 -0.64 0.83
CA GLY A 161 -10.19 -0.08 1.82
C GLY A 161 -10.15 1.44 1.89
N ALA A 162 -8.94 2.02 1.93
CA ALA A 162 -8.76 3.46 1.93
C ALA A 162 -9.26 4.10 0.62
N SER A 163 -9.05 3.44 -0.52
CA SER A 163 -9.54 3.92 -1.82
C SER A 163 -11.06 3.88 -1.92
N ASN A 164 -11.71 2.86 -1.36
CA ASN A 164 -13.18 2.80 -1.29
C ASN A 164 -13.74 3.92 -0.39
N GLN A 165 -13.14 4.14 0.76
CA GLN A 165 -13.52 5.26 1.64
C GLN A 165 -13.32 6.62 0.96
N LEU A 166 -12.23 6.78 0.20
CA LEU A 166 -12.00 7.98 -0.62
C LEU A 166 -13.07 8.12 -1.71
N ALA A 167 -13.45 7.02 -2.37
CA ALA A 167 -14.51 7.02 -3.37
C ALA A 167 -15.84 7.49 -2.78
N ASP A 168 -16.20 7.02 -1.58
CA ASP A 168 -17.43 7.44 -0.90
C ASP A 168 -17.43 8.94 -0.58
N GLN A 169 -16.29 9.49 -0.11
CA GLN A 169 -16.16 10.91 0.15
C GLN A 169 -16.21 11.76 -1.13
N LEU A 170 -15.52 11.32 -2.19
CA LEU A 170 -15.58 11.98 -3.50
C LEU A 170 -17.00 11.95 -4.06
N TRP A 171 -17.68 10.82 -3.96
CA TRP A 171 -19.06 10.66 -4.44
C TRP A 171 -20.03 11.57 -3.69
N ALA A 172 -19.89 11.70 -2.38
CA ALA A 172 -20.71 12.62 -1.58
C ALA A 172 -20.54 14.07 -2.05
N ASP A 173 -19.32 14.51 -2.36
CA ASP A 173 -19.05 15.85 -2.89
C ASP A 173 -19.57 16.01 -4.34
N VAL A 174 -19.46 15.00 -5.20
CA VAL A 174 -20.03 14.98 -6.56
C VAL A 174 -21.56 15.14 -6.52
N VAL A 175 -22.23 14.36 -5.67
CA VAL A 175 -23.69 14.45 -5.50
C VAL A 175 -24.08 15.79 -4.89
N GLY A 176 -23.30 16.30 -3.94
CA GLY A 176 -23.50 17.61 -3.30
C GLY A 176 -23.49 18.78 -4.30
N THR A 177 -22.79 18.67 -5.44
CA THR A 177 -22.83 19.69 -6.49
C THR A 177 -24.24 19.86 -7.12
N GLY A 178 -25.10 18.83 -6.99
CA GLY A 178 -26.48 18.88 -7.52
C GLY A 178 -27.53 19.49 -6.59
N VAL A 179 -27.18 19.70 -5.32
CA VAL A 179 -28.14 20.17 -4.28
C VAL A 179 -28.07 21.68 -4.04
N ARG A 180 -27.00 22.34 -4.48
CA ARG A 180 -26.89 23.80 -4.38
C ARG A 180 -27.68 24.47 -5.50
N ARG A 181 -28.95 24.78 -5.22
CA ARG A 181 -29.77 25.73 -5.96
C ARG A 181 -29.66 27.11 -5.30
#